data_2e73f239db930406707457045ca7862a
#
_entry.id   2e73f239db930406707457045ca7862a
#
_cell.length_a   1.000
_cell.length_b   1.000
_cell.length_c   1.000
_cell.angle_alpha   90.00
_cell.angle_beta   90.00
_cell.angle_gamma   90.00
#
_symmetry.space_group_name_H-M   'P 1'
#
loop_
_entity.id
_entity.type
_entity.pdbx_description
1 polymer ?
#
loop_
_entity_poly.entity_id
_entity_poly.type
_entity_poly.pdbx_seq_one_letter_code
_entity_poly.pdbx_strand_id
1 'polypeptide(L)'
;QERKIEELTKQLAVVKTAASGKTQKERARRSESVSAMMNWNEAQTRCLIDEQLRLSGWEADTQNLRYSKGTRPVKGRNIAISEWSTNSAFYKNGYADYAFFVGEKLVALMDAKKMSEDVASTIDVQVKDYAAHIKPEDIPHTVGNWNGYQVPFLFASNGRAYLEQLRTKSGIWFLDVREQENQPYPIRNWFSPSDLMEKLGQNTVAANQALAAADNSFMTDPNGLNLRDYQIKAIDKATEAIVDGKRTALLAMATGTGKTRTVLGLIYKMLESKRFRRILFLVDRVSLGEQAMDTFKDVKLKELLTLDKIYEIKAIDDNIINLETKVSISTVQGLLKRTILAEEPDLMPGAFDLIIVDEAHRGYILDREMTEEEILYDNQDDYMSKYKQVIEYFDAVKVALTATPALHTTEIFGEPVYTYSYREAVIDGWLVDHDPPYLINTDFIENDAQFKKGETLAQYDPNTNELLNGAVLDDEMDFDVSEFNRKIVLPDHTHKVLEEVSTYLNPESGEKTLIFAVNDAHADRIVDTLREIYKPYGISNDAIMKITGKTAGGNKKKILQVIKQFKNNQYPNIAVTVDLLTTGIDVPAICNLVFMRKINSRILFEQMLGRATRLCPEIGKTHRSEERRVGKE
;
A
#
# COMPACT_ATOMS: atom_id res chain seq x y z
N GLN A 1 22.29 -22.16 36.49
CA GLN A 1 21.25 -21.58 35.59
C GLN A 1 20.90 -20.16 36.04
N GLU A 2 20.62 -19.89 37.30
CA GLU A 2 20.36 -18.55 37.84
C GLU A 2 21.45 -17.54 37.50
N ARG A 3 22.74 -17.90 37.65
CA ARG A 3 23.87 -17.03 37.27
C ARG A 3 23.87 -16.70 35.78
N LYS A 4 23.45 -17.63 34.92
CA LYS A 4 23.40 -17.43 33.47
C LYS A 4 22.23 -16.56 33.06
N ILE A 5 21.08 -16.67 33.74
CA ILE A 5 19.91 -15.82 33.57
C ILE A 5 20.21 -14.39 34.04
N GLU A 6 20.88 -14.26 35.20
CA GLU A 6 21.26 -12.95 35.71
C GLU A 6 22.29 -12.25 34.82
N GLU A 7 23.21 -13.01 34.21
CA GLU A 7 24.19 -12.49 33.26
C GLU A 7 23.55 -12.10 31.92
N LEU A 8 22.64 -12.90 31.42
CA LEU A 8 21.84 -12.58 30.22
C LEU A 8 20.92 -11.36 30.46
N THR A 9 20.30 -11.26 31.62
CA THR A 9 19.47 -10.11 32.01
C THR A 9 20.30 -8.83 32.09
N LYS A 10 21.54 -8.93 32.68
CA LYS A 10 22.48 -7.80 32.69
C LYS A 10 22.94 -7.42 31.29
N GLN A 11 23.24 -8.40 30.43
CA GLN A 11 23.60 -8.14 29.03
C GLN A 11 22.45 -7.51 28.25
N LEU A 12 21.21 -7.97 28.44
CA LEU A 12 20.02 -7.38 27.82
C LEU A 12 19.76 -5.94 28.30
N ALA A 13 19.97 -5.67 29.59
CA ALA A 13 19.87 -4.33 30.14
C ALA A 13 20.94 -3.39 29.56
N VAL A 14 22.17 -3.88 29.39
CA VAL A 14 23.28 -3.11 28.77
C VAL A 14 23.00 -2.85 27.29
N VAL A 15 22.47 -3.83 26.54
CA VAL A 15 22.09 -3.65 25.14
C VAL A 15 20.92 -2.67 25.00
N LYS A 16 19.88 -2.78 25.85
CA LYS A 16 18.77 -1.83 25.88
C LYS A 16 19.22 -0.42 26.24
N THR A 17 20.12 -0.27 27.19
CA THR A 17 20.66 1.04 27.61
C THR A 17 21.58 1.63 26.53
N ALA A 18 22.36 0.81 25.83
CA ALA A 18 23.20 1.22 24.72
C ALA A 18 22.37 1.60 23.48
N ALA A 19 21.30 0.87 23.16
CA ALA A 19 20.37 1.19 22.10
C ALA A 19 19.60 2.49 22.41
N SER A 20 19.09 2.65 23.64
CA SER A 20 18.43 3.87 24.11
C SER A 20 19.38 5.07 24.09
N GLY A 21 20.65 4.89 24.51
CA GLY A 21 21.66 5.93 24.47
C GLY A 21 22.10 6.34 23.04
N LYS A 22 22.15 5.40 22.10
CA LYS A 22 22.37 5.72 20.68
C LYS A 22 21.21 6.52 20.09
N THR A 23 19.99 6.07 20.31
CA THR A 23 18.78 6.76 19.84
C THR A 23 18.64 8.16 20.45
N GLN A 24 18.97 8.31 21.72
CA GLN A 24 18.91 9.60 22.41
C GLN A 24 20.01 10.56 21.92
N LYS A 25 21.24 10.07 21.66
CA LYS A 25 22.32 10.87 21.05
C LYS A 25 22.01 11.26 19.60
N GLU A 26 21.41 10.37 18.82
CA GLU A 26 20.97 10.70 17.46
C GLU A 26 19.82 11.71 17.45
N ARG A 27 18.84 11.56 18.36
CA ARG A 27 17.77 12.56 18.54
C ARG A 27 18.31 13.90 18.98
N ALA A 28 19.26 13.94 19.91
CA ALA A 28 19.93 15.17 20.34
C ALA A 28 20.71 15.84 19.18
N ARG A 29 21.49 15.07 18.41
CA ARG A 29 22.20 15.59 17.24
C ARG A 29 21.25 16.09 16.15
N ARG A 30 20.15 15.39 15.88
CA ARG A 30 19.10 15.86 14.96
C ARG A 30 18.43 17.12 15.47
N SER A 31 18.13 17.21 16.77
CA SER A 31 17.55 18.40 17.40
C SER A 31 18.50 19.59 17.34
N GLU A 32 19.79 19.40 17.61
CA GLU A 32 20.81 20.44 17.50
C GLU A 32 21.01 20.91 16.05
N SER A 33 21.04 19.98 15.07
CA SER A 33 21.16 20.34 13.66
C SER A 33 19.92 21.09 13.16
N VAL A 34 18.72 20.66 13.54
CA VAL A 34 17.47 21.35 13.21
C VAL A 34 17.40 22.72 13.87
N SER A 35 17.82 22.83 15.14
CA SER A 35 17.86 24.12 15.86
C SER A 35 18.87 25.09 15.24
N ALA A 36 20.03 24.59 14.80
CA ALA A 36 21.01 25.39 14.06
C ALA A 36 20.47 25.89 12.71
N MET A 37 19.76 25.01 11.97
CA MET A 37 19.13 25.37 10.69
C MET A 37 18.00 26.39 10.86
N MET A 38 17.27 26.37 11.96
CA MET A 38 16.19 27.36 12.23
C MET A 38 16.70 28.81 12.32
N ASN A 39 17.98 28.99 12.60
CA ASN A 39 18.62 30.30 12.62
C ASN A 39 19.26 30.71 11.29
N TRP A 40 19.09 29.89 10.25
CA TRP A 40 19.65 30.22 8.94
C TRP A 40 18.99 31.44 8.35
N ASN A 41 19.83 32.29 7.75
CA ASN A 41 19.34 33.40 6.96
C ASN A 41 18.82 32.89 5.60
N GLU A 42 18.16 33.76 4.88
CA GLU A 42 17.56 33.44 3.58
C GLU A 42 18.58 32.96 2.56
N ALA A 43 19.80 33.47 2.56
CA ALA A 43 20.87 33.03 1.65
C ALA A 43 21.31 31.59 1.94
N GLN A 44 21.38 31.20 3.21
CA GLN A 44 21.70 29.80 3.59
C GLN A 44 20.55 28.84 3.21
N THR A 45 19.30 29.29 3.36
CA THR A 45 18.11 28.54 2.92
C THR A 45 18.12 28.33 1.41
N ARG A 46 18.49 29.35 0.63
CA ARG A 46 18.60 29.22 -0.84
C ARG A 46 19.67 28.19 -1.27
N CYS A 47 20.81 28.11 -0.55
CA CYS A 47 21.81 27.07 -0.84
C CYS A 47 21.26 25.65 -0.67
N LEU A 48 20.44 25.41 0.36
CA LEU A 48 19.75 24.13 0.56
C LEU A 48 18.73 23.84 -0.55
N ILE A 49 17.98 24.86 -0.95
CA ILE A 49 17.01 24.76 -2.04
C ILE A 49 17.73 24.46 -3.37
N ASP A 50 18.88 25.08 -3.64
CA ASP A 50 19.71 24.78 -4.82
C ASP A 50 20.11 23.32 -4.88
N GLU A 51 20.50 22.72 -3.76
CA GLU A 51 20.84 21.29 -3.69
C GLU A 51 19.63 20.39 -3.99
N GLN A 52 18.49 20.68 -3.38
CA GLN A 52 17.23 19.96 -3.62
C GLN A 52 16.79 20.06 -5.09
N LEU A 53 16.92 21.23 -5.70
CA LEU A 53 16.60 21.44 -7.11
C LEU A 53 17.53 20.65 -8.04
N ARG A 54 18.84 20.61 -7.73
CA ARG A 54 19.79 19.81 -8.51
C ARG A 54 19.45 18.30 -8.48
N LEU A 55 19.08 17.78 -7.31
CA LEU A 55 18.63 16.40 -7.16
C LEU A 55 17.35 16.11 -7.96
N SER A 56 16.56 17.14 -8.26
CA SER A 56 15.34 17.03 -9.07
C SER A 56 15.56 17.35 -10.56
N GLY A 57 16.81 17.46 -11.00
CA GLY A 57 17.17 17.63 -12.42
C GLY A 57 17.23 19.08 -12.91
N TRP A 58 17.20 20.06 -12.01
CA TRP A 58 17.39 21.48 -12.34
C TRP A 58 18.84 21.89 -12.23
N GLU A 59 19.29 22.77 -13.10
CA GLU A 59 20.52 23.53 -12.90
C GLU A 59 20.21 24.71 -11.95
N ALA A 60 20.65 24.65 -10.71
CA ALA A 60 20.40 25.66 -9.68
C ALA A 60 21.71 26.03 -8.98
N ASP A 61 21.98 27.32 -8.94
CA ASP A 61 23.11 27.94 -8.21
C ASP A 61 22.78 29.42 -7.97
N THR A 62 22.30 29.74 -6.78
CA THR A 62 21.90 31.11 -6.42
C THR A 62 23.04 32.12 -6.53
N GLN A 63 24.30 31.68 -6.45
CA GLN A 63 25.45 32.58 -6.55
C GLN A 63 25.84 32.86 -8.00
N ASN A 64 25.81 31.86 -8.87
CA ASN A 64 26.33 31.97 -10.24
C ASN A 64 25.23 32.13 -11.29
N LEU A 65 24.07 31.47 -11.11
CA LEU A 65 22.93 31.52 -12.06
C LEU A 65 21.96 32.63 -11.66
N ARG A 66 22.41 33.89 -11.76
CA ARG A 66 21.67 35.10 -11.38
C ARG A 66 21.26 35.94 -12.58
N TYR A 67 20.06 36.51 -12.54
CA TYR A 67 19.62 37.52 -13.52
C TYR A 67 20.57 38.72 -13.60
N SER A 68 21.00 39.23 -12.44
CA SER A 68 21.91 40.40 -12.32
C SER A 68 23.31 40.10 -12.87
N LYS A 69 23.73 38.83 -12.96
CA LYS A 69 25.00 38.40 -13.57
C LYS A 69 24.90 38.14 -15.06
N GLY A 70 23.76 38.46 -15.68
CA GLY A 70 23.53 38.24 -17.10
C GLY A 70 23.08 36.83 -17.47
N THR A 71 22.74 35.95 -16.48
CA THR A 71 22.19 34.63 -16.78
C THR A 71 20.83 34.77 -17.46
N ARG A 72 20.65 34.07 -18.57
CA ARG A 72 19.40 34.05 -19.36
C ARG A 72 19.05 32.60 -19.72
N PRO A 73 17.78 32.31 -20.05
CA PRO A 73 17.38 30.99 -20.49
C PRO A 73 18.10 30.60 -21.78
N VAL A 74 18.43 29.30 -21.87
CA VAL A 74 19.18 28.75 -23.02
C VAL A 74 18.49 27.47 -23.50
N LYS A 75 18.31 27.37 -24.81
CA LYS A 75 17.73 26.18 -25.44
C LYS A 75 18.49 24.90 -25.02
N GLY A 76 17.74 23.90 -24.59
CA GLY A 76 18.29 22.59 -24.20
C GLY A 76 18.81 22.51 -22.76
N ARG A 77 18.70 23.59 -21.96
CA ARG A 77 19.05 23.58 -20.54
C ARG A 77 17.81 23.79 -19.66
N ASN A 78 17.83 23.21 -18.47
CA ASN A 78 16.75 23.34 -17.48
C ASN A 78 17.29 24.09 -16.28
N ILE A 79 17.04 25.40 -16.23
CA ILE A 79 17.74 26.30 -15.32
C ILE A 79 16.74 26.96 -14.36
N ALA A 80 17.06 26.97 -13.08
CA ALA A 80 16.44 27.83 -12.08
C ALA A 80 17.30 29.09 -11.92
N ILE A 81 16.87 30.20 -12.53
CA ILE A 81 17.60 31.47 -12.50
C ILE A 81 17.19 32.26 -11.27
N SER A 82 18.16 32.64 -10.44
CA SER A 82 17.89 33.37 -9.20
C SER A 82 17.72 34.87 -9.43
N GLU A 83 16.89 35.51 -8.54
CA GLU A 83 16.61 36.94 -8.51
C GLU A 83 16.06 37.44 -9.88
N TRP A 84 15.07 36.73 -10.43
CA TRP A 84 14.45 37.12 -11.68
C TRP A 84 13.58 38.36 -11.52
N SER A 85 13.93 39.44 -12.22
CA SER A 85 13.28 40.72 -12.10
C SER A 85 11.88 40.74 -12.72
N THR A 86 10.90 41.34 -12.01
CA THR A 86 9.51 41.52 -12.46
C THR A 86 9.11 42.98 -12.40
N ASN A 87 7.94 43.35 -12.92
CA ASN A 87 7.36 44.67 -12.85
C ASN A 87 6.40 44.84 -11.66
N SER A 88 6.56 44.07 -10.59
CA SER A 88 5.72 44.18 -9.40
C SER A 88 5.71 45.62 -8.86
N ALA A 89 4.52 46.17 -8.69
CA ALA A 89 4.31 47.48 -8.12
C ALA A 89 4.26 47.45 -6.58
N PHE A 90 3.99 46.30 -6.00
CA PHE A 90 3.78 46.14 -4.56
C PHE A 90 5.07 45.88 -3.77
N TYR A 91 6.07 45.28 -4.39
CA TYR A 91 7.30 44.89 -3.73
C TYR A 91 8.49 45.70 -4.23
N LYS A 92 9.16 46.38 -3.28
CA LYS A 92 10.24 47.36 -3.52
C LYS A 92 11.42 46.79 -4.35
N ASN A 93 11.61 45.48 -4.37
CA ASN A 93 12.69 44.83 -5.10
C ASN A 93 12.21 44.05 -6.33
N GLY A 94 10.91 43.89 -6.56
CA GLY A 94 10.27 43.38 -7.79
C GLY A 94 10.93 42.17 -8.45
N TYR A 95 11.44 41.19 -7.68
CA TYR A 95 12.03 39.97 -8.24
C TYR A 95 11.56 38.72 -7.54
N ALA A 96 11.35 37.67 -8.33
CA ALA A 96 11.15 36.30 -7.83
C ALA A 96 12.50 35.69 -7.45
N ASP A 97 12.55 34.95 -6.35
CA ASP A 97 13.79 34.33 -5.89
C ASP A 97 14.33 33.32 -6.90
N TYR A 98 13.44 32.61 -7.59
CA TYR A 98 13.79 31.73 -8.70
C TYR A 98 12.75 31.80 -9.82
N ALA A 99 13.25 31.80 -11.04
CA ALA A 99 12.46 31.56 -12.26
C ALA A 99 12.93 30.28 -12.95
N PHE A 100 12.00 29.38 -13.20
CA PHE A 100 12.29 28.04 -13.73
C PHE A 100 12.09 28.00 -15.24
N PHE A 101 13.15 27.70 -15.96
CA PHE A 101 13.14 27.61 -17.42
C PHE A 101 13.43 26.19 -17.88
N VAL A 102 12.53 25.68 -18.74
CA VAL A 102 12.78 24.45 -19.53
C VAL A 102 13.13 24.89 -20.95
N GLY A 103 14.41 24.84 -21.30
CA GLY A 103 14.91 25.54 -22.47
C GLY A 103 14.73 27.05 -22.30
N GLU A 104 13.95 27.65 -23.21
CA GLU A 104 13.63 29.07 -23.21
C GLU A 104 12.24 29.40 -22.63
N LYS A 105 11.50 28.37 -22.14
CA LYS A 105 10.14 28.51 -21.63
C LYS A 105 10.14 28.74 -20.14
N LEU A 106 9.58 29.87 -19.71
CA LEU A 106 9.34 30.18 -18.30
C LEU A 106 8.12 29.39 -17.80
N VAL A 107 8.36 28.36 -17.03
CA VAL A 107 7.29 27.43 -16.59
C VAL A 107 6.86 27.65 -15.14
N ALA A 108 7.74 28.18 -14.27
CA ALA A 108 7.38 28.42 -12.87
C ALA A 108 8.14 29.61 -12.26
N LEU A 109 7.56 30.17 -11.20
CA LEU A 109 8.19 31.15 -10.31
C LEU A 109 8.16 30.64 -8.87
N MET A 110 9.12 31.07 -8.08
CA MET A 110 9.23 30.69 -6.68
C MET A 110 9.73 31.83 -5.82
N ASP A 111 9.25 31.85 -4.58
CA ASP A 111 9.78 32.68 -3.50
C ASP A 111 10.32 31.81 -2.37
N ALA A 112 11.51 32.09 -1.90
CA ALA A 112 12.20 31.40 -0.83
C ALA A 112 12.05 32.19 0.48
N LYS A 113 11.71 31.50 1.56
CA LYS A 113 11.56 32.09 2.89
C LYS A 113 12.57 31.52 3.88
N LYS A 114 12.82 32.26 4.96
CA LYS A 114 13.59 31.71 6.08
C LYS A 114 12.89 30.51 6.68
N MET A 115 13.66 29.59 7.26
CA MET A 115 13.12 28.37 7.86
C MET A 115 12.06 28.58 8.94
N SER A 116 12.02 29.74 9.57
CA SER A 116 11.06 30.11 10.63
C SER A 116 9.77 30.74 10.12
N GLU A 117 9.72 31.14 8.85
CA GLU A 117 8.60 31.90 8.27
C GLU A 117 7.50 31.00 7.71
N ASP A 118 6.29 31.56 7.62
CA ASP A 118 5.16 30.93 6.95
C ASP A 118 5.39 30.92 5.43
N VAL A 119 5.16 29.75 4.82
CA VAL A 119 5.41 29.53 3.40
C VAL A 119 4.13 29.57 2.59
N ALA A 120 3.03 29.05 3.14
CA ALA A 120 1.78 28.86 2.41
C ALA A 120 1.19 30.19 1.93
N SER A 121 1.15 31.20 2.80
CA SER A 121 0.59 32.52 2.48
C SER A 121 1.39 33.32 1.45
N THR A 122 2.66 32.97 1.26
CA THR A 122 3.56 33.64 0.30
C THR A 122 3.10 33.46 -1.14
N ILE A 123 2.60 32.27 -1.48
CA ILE A 123 2.11 31.99 -2.85
C ILE A 123 0.96 32.91 -3.21
N ASP A 124 -0.03 33.04 -2.32
CA ASP A 124 -1.25 33.76 -2.60
C ASP A 124 -1.06 35.25 -2.78
N VAL A 125 -0.05 35.82 -2.16
CA VAL A 125 0.17 37.28 -2.19
C VAL A 125 1.35 37.63 -3.11
N GLN A 126 2.52 37.07 -2.81
CA GLN A 126 3.76 37.54 -3.42
C GLN A 126 4.07 36.86 -4.76
N VAL A 127 3.98 35.54 -4.84
CA VAL A 127 4.36 34.82 -6.07
C VAL A 127 3.30 35.01 -7.17
N LYS A 128 2.02 35.11 -6.79
CA LYS A 128 0.94 35.48 -7.74
C LYS A 128 1.16 36.87 -8.35
N ASP A 129 1.60 37.84 -7.54
CA ASP A 129 1.90 39.18 -8.02
C ASP A 129 3.06 39.15 -9.04
N TYR A 130 4.12 38.41 -8.77
CA TYR A 130 5.22 38.25 -9.73
C TYR A 130 4.77 37.61 -11.04
N ALA A 131 3.91 36.59 -10.99
CA ALA A 131 3.40 35.90 -12.17
C ALA A 131 2.47 36.76 -13.02
N ALA A 132 1.80 37.75 -12.42
CA ALA A 132 0.96 38.72 -13.12
C ALA A 132 1.77 39.86 -13.75
N HIS A 133 2.97 40.15 -13.26
CA HIS A 133 3.75 41.32 -13.64
C HIS A 133 5.12 40.97 -14.25
N ILE A 134 5.12 40.06 -15.23
CA ILE A 134 6.32 39.76 -16.02
C ILE A 134 6.70 40.97 -16.88
N LYS A 135 8.00 41.25 -16.98
CA LYS A 135 8.48 42.34 -17.82
C LYS A 135 8.17 42.13 -19.29
N PRO A 136 7.91 43.21 -20.06
CA PRO A 136 7.65 43.11 -21.48
C PRO A 136 8.73 42.38 -22.29
N GLU A 137 10.01 42.56 -21.91
CA GLU A 137 11.15 41.89 -22.51
C GLU A 137 11.19 40.38 -22.31
N ASP A 138 10.54 39.88 -21.23
CA ASP A 138 10.51 38.48 -20.85
C ASP A 138 9.23 37.74 -21.30
N ILE A 139 8.22 38.48 -21.83
CA ILE A 139 6.99 37.91 -22.38
C ILE A 139 7.24 36.83 -23.47
N PRO A 140 8.26 36.94 -24.35
CA PRO A 140 8.54 35.88 -25.31
C PRO A 140 8.90 34.54 -24.68
N HIS A 141 9.29 34.50 -23.42
CA HIS A 141 9.58 33.28 -22.68
C HIS A 141 8.35 32.68 -22.02
N THR A 142 7.26 33.42 -21.87
CA THR A 142 6.03 32.92 -21.23
C THR A 142 5.33 31.88 -22.10
N VAL A 143 4.61 30.97 -21.47
CA VAL A 143 3.99 29.80 -22.16
C VAL A 143 2.48 29.92 -22.31
N GLY A 144 1.90 31.02 -21.81
CA GLY A 144 0.46 31.30 -21.89
C GLY A 144 0.04 32.45 -20.98
N ASN A 145 -1.28 32.64 -20.86
CA ASN A 145 -1.89 33.58 -19.91
C ASN A 145 -3.15 32.92 -19.33
N TRP A 146 -3.24 32.88 -18.04
CA TRP A 146 -4.34 32.28 -17.28
C TRP A 146 -4.85 33.26 -16.23
N ASN A 147 -6.03 33.82 -16.45
CA ASN A 147 -6.65 34.76 -15.51
C ASN A 147 -5.76 35.95 -15.10
N GLY A 148 -4.91 36.42 -16.03
CA GLY A 148 -3.94 37.51 -15.78
C GLY A 148 -2.55 37.05 -15.34
N TYR A 149 -2.37 35.78 -15.03
CA TYR A 149 -1.05 35.20 -14.72
C TYR A 149 -0.37 34.70 -15.99
N GLN A 150 0.88 35.10 -16.19
CA GLN A 150 1.67 34.76 -17.38
C GLN A 150 2.57 33.53 -17.17
N VAL A 151 2.63 33.02 -15.94
CA VAL A 151 3.41 31.84 -15.54
C VAL A 151 2.48 30.83 -14.86
N PRO A 152 2.43 29.57 -15.34
CA PRO A 152 1.41 28.60 -14.91
C PRO A 152 1.61 28.02 -13.51
N PHE A 153 2.86 27.86 -13.07
CA PHE A 153 3.17 27.16 -11.83
C PHE A 153 3.88 28.06 -10.84
N LEU A 154 3.43 28.03 -9.60
CA LEU A 154 3.95 28.87 -8.54
C LEU A 154 4.42 27.97 -7.38
N PHE A 155 5.58 28.32 -6.82
CA PHE A 155 6.15 27.64 -5.68
C PHE A 155 6.50 28.61 -4.55
N ALA A 156 6.45 28.11 -3.31
CA ALA A 156 7.11 28.72 -2.18
C ALA A 156 7.73 27.63 -1.31
N SER A 157 8.89 27.91 -0.74
CA SER A 157 9.57 26.98 0.16
C SER A 157 10.50 27.69 1.12
N ASN A 158 10.74 27.06 2.28
CA ASN A 158 11.79 27.45 3.21
C ASN A 158 12.85 26.35 3.36
N GLY A 159 12.94 25.44 2.39
CA GLY A 159 13.90 24.33 2.34
C GLY A 159 13.63 23.19 3.34
N ARG A 160 12.64 23.33 4.24
CA ARG A 160 12.30 22.26 5.19
C ARG A 160 11.50 21.18 4.53
N ALA A 161 11.72 19.93 4.95
CA ALA A 161 10.81 18.84 4.63
C ALA A 161 9.42 19.13 5.22
N TYR A 162 8.36 18.72 4.54
CA TYR A 162 6.99 18.93 5.02
C TYR A 162 6.74 18.17 6.32
N LEU A 163 6.22 18.87 7.31
CA LEU A 163 5.80 18.36 8.61
C LEU A 163 4.35 18.77 8.87
N GLU A 164 3.47 17.80 9.06
CA GLU A 164 2.03 18.05 9.26
C GLU A 164 1.76 18.94 10.50
N GLN A 165 2.57 18.77 11.55
CA GLN A 165 2.51 19.59 12.78
C GLN A 165 2.92 21.07 12.57
N LEU A 166 3.66 21.34 11.49
CA LEU A 166 4.13 22.66 11.09
C LEU A 166 3.64 23.01 9.69
N ARG A 167 2.41 22.66 9.38
CA ARG A 167 1.82 22.64 8.05
C ARG A 167 2.18 23.86 7.20
N THR A 168 1.93 25.06 7.68
CA THR A 168 2.17 26.30 6.91
C THR A 168 3.63 26.77 6.92
N LYS A 169 4.47 26.24 7.83
CA LYS A 169 5.88 26.60 8.03
C LYS A 169 6.87 25.55 7.57
N SER A 170 6.44 24.63 6.71
CA SER A 170 7.29 23.55 6.21
C SER A 170 6.86 23.09 4.83
N GLY A 171 7.77 22.43 4.13
CA GLY A 171 7.52 21.82 2.83
C GLY A 171 7.73 22.75 1.65
N ILE A 172 7.44 22.21 0.50
CA ILE A 172 7.38 22.91 -0.79
C ILE A 172 5.90 23.10 -1.10
N TRP A 173 5.45 24.33 -1.18
CA TRP A 173 4.08 24.65 -1.55
C TRP A 173 3.99 24.92 -3.04
N PHE A 174 2.96 24.37 -3.67
CA PHE A 174 2.73 24.42 -5.10
C PHE A 174 1.33 24.92 -5.41
N LEU A 175 1.22 25.72 -6.47
CA LEU A 175 -0.05 26.17 -7.04
C LEU A 175 0.01 26.15 -8.56
N ASP A 176 -0.99 25.55 -9.18
CA ASP A 176 -1.26 25.64 -10.61
C ASP A 176 -2.34 26.72 -10.84
N VAL A 177 -1.97 27.87 -11.39
CA VAL A 177 -2.89 29.01 -11.59
C VAL A 177 -3.72 28.90 -12.87
N ARG A 178 -3.56 27.83 -13.64
CA ARG A 178 -4.32 27.63 -14.88
C ARG A 178 -5.82 27.45 -14.63
N GLU A 179 -6.17 26.90 -13.48
CA GLU A 179 -7.54 26.79 -12.98
C GLU A 179 -7.72 27.74 -11.80
N GLN A 180 -8.74 28.61 -11.87
CA GLN A 180 -8.96 29.67 -10.91
C GLN A 180 -9.31 29.16 -9.51
N GLU A 181 -9.91 27.96 -9.43
CA GLU A 181 -10.37 27.37 -8.18
C GLU A 181 -9.26 26.61 -7.42
N ASN A 182 -8.11 26.42 -8.05
CA ASN A 182 -7.00 25.73 -7.42
C ASN A 182 -6.48 26.49 -6.18
N GLN A 183 -6.21 25.74 -5.13
CA GLN A 183 -5.62 26.25 -3.89
C GLN A 183 -4.17 25.76 -3.75
N PRO A 184 -3.28 26.54 -3.12
CA PRO A 184 -1.94 26.06 -2.82
C PRO A 184 -1.97 24.81 -1.94
N TYR A 185 -1.11 23.85 -2.23
CA TYR A 185 -0.95 22.64 -1.43
C TYR A 185 0.51 22.20 -1.32
N PRO A 186 0.89 21.51 -0.23
CA PRO A 186 2.25 21.06 -0.04
C PRO A 186 2.55 19.82 -0.87
N ILE A 187 3.74 19.77 -1.46
CA ILE A 187 4.33 18.61 -2.12
C ILE A 187 5.56 18.13 -1.34
N ARG A 188 5.93 16.85 -1.52
CA ARG A 188 6.96 16.20 -0.73
C ARG A 188 8.37 16.34 -1.30
N ASN A 189 8.49 16.63 -2.59
CA ASN A 189 9.75 16.92 -3.28
C ASN A 189 9.47 17.83 -4.49
N TRP A 190 10.50 18.35 -5.12
CA TRP A 190 10.40 19.19 -6.30
C TRP A 190 9.97 18.37 -7.53
N PHE A 191 9.17 18.99 -8.39
CA PHE A 191 8.92 18.45 -9.73
C PHE A 191 10.19 18.54 -10.58
N SER A 192 10.47 17.52 -11.38
CA SER A 192 11.49 17.60 -12.42
C SER A 192 11.06 18.54 -13.55
N PRO A 193 12.00 19.01 -14.39
CA PRO A 193 11.66 19.78 -15.58
C PRO A 193 10.66 19.07 -16.50
N SER A 194 10.79 17.77 -16.67
CA SER A 194 9.87 16.95 -17.47
C SER A 194 8.48 16.87 -16.84
N ASP A 195 8.38 16.74 -15.51
CA ASP A 195 7.08 16.72 -14.81
C ASP A 195 6.31 18.00 -15.04
N LEU A 196 6.97 19.18 -14.95
CA LEU A 196 6.31 20.46 -15.18
C LEU A 196 5.88 20.62 -16.64
N MET A 197 6.71 20.18 -17.60
CA MET A 197 6.34 20.24 -19.00
C MET A 197 5.16 19.33 -19.35
N GLU A 198 5.14 18.14 -18.78
CA GLU A 198 4.03 17.21 -18.92
C GLU A 198 2.75 17.75 -18.27
N LYS A 199 2.86 18.32 -17.07
CA LYS A 199 1.76 18.98 -16.37
C LYS A 199 1.24 20.17 -17.19
N LEU A 200 2.12 20.95 -17.81
CA LEU A 200 1.75 22.07 -18.69
C LEU A 200 0.95 21.59 -19.91
N GLY A 201 1.28 20.44 -20.47
CA GLY A 201 0.58 19.84 -21.62
C GLY A 201 -0.79 19.25 -21.28
N GLN A 202 -1.14 19.12 -19.99
CA GLN A 202 -2.44 18.59 -19.56
C GLN A 202 -3.50 19.70 -19.50
N ASN A 203 -4.67 19.38 -20.06
CA ASN A 203 -5.91 20.14 -19.85
C ASN A 203 -6.86 19.30 -18.98
N THR A 204 -6.85 19.53 -17.68
CA THR A 204 -7.60 18.73 -16.70
C THR A 204 -9.11 18.85 -16.92
N VAL A 205 -9.61 20.03 -17.27
CA VAL A 205 -11.05 20.25 -17.52
C VAL A 205 -11.52 19.44 -18.73
N ALA A 206 -10.84 19.56 -19.86
CA ALA A 206 -11.17 18.77 -21.04
C ALA A 206 -11.03 17.27 -20.80
N ALA A 207 -10.01 16.86 -20.06
CA ALA A 207 -9.80 15.46 -19.70
C ALA A 207 -10.89 14.93 -18.74
N ASN A 208 -11.37 15.72 -17.78
CA ASN A 208 -12.50 15.37 -16.91
C ASN A 208 -13.81 15.25 -17.73
N GLN A 209 -14.04 16.15 -18.70
CA GLN A 209 -15.19 16.05 -19.60
C GLN A 209 -15.13 14.78 -20.46
N ALA A 210 -13.96 14.46 -21.00
CA ALA A 210 -13.75 13.22 -21.76
C ALA A 210 -13.95 11.97 -20.88
N LEU A 211 -13.50 12.01 -19.64
CA LEU A 211 -13.70 10.92 -18.68
C LEU A 211 -15.17 10.73 -18.33
N ALA A 212 -15.91 11.81 -18.09
CA ALA A 212 -17.35 11.76 -17.81
C ALA A 212 -18.16 11.24 -19.00
N ALA A 213 -17.72 11.53 -20.23
CA ALA A 213 -18.37 11.11 -21.48
C ALA A 213 -17.84 9.76 -22.01
N ALA A 214 -16.89 9.12 -21.32
CA ALA A 214 -16.26 7.88 -21.79
C ALA A 214 -17.27 6.74 -21.94
N ASP A 215 -17.18 5.98 -23.03
CA ASP A 215 -18.00 4.80 -23.27
C ASP A 215 -17.67 3.70 -22.27
N ASN A 216 -18.70 3.14 -21.65
CA ASN A 216 -18.60 2.05 -20.69
C ASN A 216 -18.96 0.67 -21.28
N SER A 217 -19.24 0.58 -22.58
CA SER A 217 -19.69 -0.67 -23.24
C SER A 217 -18.69 -1.82 -23.09
N PHE A 218 -17.38 -1.53 -23.06
CA PHE A 218 -16.33 -2.53 -22.83
C PHE A 218 -16.44 -3.21 -21.46
N MET A 219 -17.07 -2.58 -20.48
CA MET A 219 -17.21 -3.13 -19.13
C MET A 219 -18.18 -4.31 -19.08
N THR A 220 -19.21 -4.30 -19.93
CA THR A 220 -20.27 -5.30 -19.98
C THR A 220 -20.06 -6.35 -21.06
N ASP A 221 -19.03 -6.25 -21.89
CA ASP A 221 -18.74 -7.21 -22.97
C ASP A 221 -18.52 -8.61 -22.40
N PRO A 222 -19.39 -9.60 -22.74
CA PRO A 222 -19.26 -10.98 -22.24
C PRO A 222 -17.96 -11.68 -22.66
N ASN A 223 -17.40 -11.30 -23.80
CA ASN A 223 -16.14 -11.84 -24.32
C ASN A 223 -14.91 -11.06 -23.82
N GLY A 224 -15.15 -9.95 -23.12
CA GLY A 224 -14.15 -9.03 -22.60
C GLY A 224 -14.12 -9.01 -21.08
N LEU A 225 -14.22 -7.80 -20.53
CA LEU A 225 -14.10 -7.56 -19.09
C LEU A 225 -15.27 -8.15 -18.29
N ASN A 226 -16.48 -8.14 -18.86
CA ASN A 226 -17.70 -8.72 -18.28
C ASN A 226 -17.86 -8.41 -16.79
N LEU A 227 -17.87 -7.11 -16.45
CA LEU A 227 -18.09 -6.64 -15.09
C LEU A 227 -19.55 -6.79 -14.68
N ARG A 228 -19.73 -7.00 -13.40
CA ARG A 228 -21.04 -7.03 -12.75
C ARG A 228 -21.48 -5.58 -12.43
N ASP A 229 -22.78 -5.38 -12.29
CA ASP A 229 -23.37 -4.04 -12.07
C ASP A 229 -22.74 -3.28 -10.90
N TYR A 230 -22.47 -3.97 -9.78
CA TYR A 230 -21.85 -3.33 -8.61
C TYR A 230 -20.39 -2.92 -8.87
N GLN A 231 -19.66 -3.63 -9.73
CA GLN A 231 -18.29 -3.28 -10.12
C GLN A 231 -18.30 -2.02 -11.03
N ILE A 232 -19.25 -1.95 -11.95
CA ILE A 232 -19.46 -0.79 -12.80
C ILE A 232 -19.83 0.42 -11.94
N LYS A 233 -20.78 0.27 -11.00
CA LYS A 233 -21.15 1.33 -10.05
C LYS A 233 -19.95 1.82 -9.23
N ALA A 234 -19.06 0.92 -8.81
CA ALA A 234 -17.83 1.30 -8.09
C ALA A 234 -16.92 2.19 -8.98
N ILE A 235 -16.72 1.81 -10.26
CA ILE A 235 -15.93 2.59 -11.22
C ILE A 235 -16.58 3.95 -11.48
N ASP A 236 -17.89 3.99 -11.66
CA ASP A 236 -18.62 5.23 -11.90
C ASP A 236 -18.54 6.18 -10.70
N LYS A 237 -18.68 5.69 -9.48
CA LYS A 237 -18.53 6.50 -8.26
C LYS A 237 -17.09 7.02 -8.06
N ALA A 238 -16.08 6.24 -8.38
CA ALA A 238 -14.70 6.73 -8.41
C ALA A 238 -14.51 7.79 -9.51
N THR A 239 -15.10 7.58 -10.68
CA THR A 239 -15.06 8.53 -11.79
C THR A 239 -15.74 9.85 -11.43
N GLU A 240 -16.96 9.81 -10.88
CA GLU A 240 -17.70 10.99 -10.40
C GLU A 240 -16.84 11.78 -9.39
N ALA A 241 -16.28 11.11 -8.38
CA ALA A 241 -15.45 11.75 -7.38
C ALA A 241 -14.22 12.47 -8.00
N ILE A 242 -13.58 11.87 -9.01
CA ILE A 242 -12.44 12.45 -9.71
C ILE A 242 -12.87 13.67 -10.54
N VAL A 243 -13.99 13.57 -11.25
CA VAL A 243 -14.54 14.67 -12.08
C VAL A 243 -14.95 15.85 -11.20
N ASP A 244 -15.50 15.59 -10.01
CA ASP A 244 -15.82 16.59 -8.97
C ASP A 244 -14.58 17.21 -8.29
N GLY A 245 -13.37 16.86 -8.75
CA GLY A 245 -12.13 17.44 -8.25
C GLY A 245 -11.57 16.80 -6.97
N LYS A 246 -12.15 15.69 -6.47
CA LYS A 246 -11.60 14.98 -5.32
C LYS A 246 -10.26 14.35 -5.69
N ARG A 247 -9.28 14.53 -4.82
CA ARG A 247 -7.94 13.95 -5.00
C ARG A 247 -7.81 12.55 -4.40
N THR A 248 -8.81 12.12 -3.63
CA THR A 248 -8.88 10.79 -3.01
C THR A 248 -10.27 10.20 -3.19
N ALA A 249 -10.33 8.88 -3.42
CA ALA A 249 -11.58 8.11 -3.46
C ALA A 249 -11.36 6.75 -2.84
N LEU A 250 -12.24 6.34 -1.93
CA LEU A 250 -12.20 5.03 -1.27
C LEU A 250 -13.38 4.17 -1.75
N LEU A 251 -13.07 2.96 -2.23
CA LEU A 251 -14.04 1.95 -2.64
C LEU A 251 -14.01 0.81 -1.62
N ALA A 252 -15.09 0.65 -0.85
CA ALA A 252 -15.25 -0.44 0.11
C ALA A 252 -15.99 -1.60 -0.56
N MET A 253 -15.26 -2.64 -0.96
CA MET A 253 -15.82 -3.82 -1.66
C MET A 253 -15.40 -5.10 -0.95
N ALA A 254 -16.37 -5.94 -0.59
CA ALA A 254 -16.11 -7.18 0.14
C ALA A 254 -15.07 -8.09 -0.53
N THR A 255 -14.43 -8.96 0.26
CA THR A 255 -13.51 -9.98 -0.28
C THR A 255 -14.28 -10.94 -1.19
N GLY A 256 -13.68 -11.33 -2.32
CA GLY A 256 -14.33 -12.25 -3.27
C GLY A 256 -15.21 -11.56 -4.32
N THR A 257 -15.44 -10.25 -4.25
CA THR A 257 -16.27 -9.50 -5.21
C THR A 257 -15.53 -9.06 -6.48
N GLY A 258 -14.29 -9.52 -6.69
CA GLY A 258 -13.54 -9.28 -7.93
C GLY A 258 -12.89 -7.90 -8.01
N LYS A 259 -12.38 -7.35 -6.89
CA LYS A 259 -11.68 -6.04 -6.83
C LYS A 259 -10.64 -5.87 -7.95
N THR A 260 -9.79 -6.87 -8.20
CA THR A 260 -8.75 -6.81 -9.25
C THR A 260 -9.34 -6.58 -10.65
N ARG A 261 -10.48 -7.18 -10.97
CA ARG A 261 -11.19 -6.95 -12.24
C ARG A 261 -11.78 -5.54 -12.31
N THR A 262 -12.32 -5.05 -11.20
CA THR A 262 -12.79 -3.66 -11.07
C THR A 262 -11.64 -2.68 -11.30
N VAL A 263 -10.47 -2.94 -10.71
CA VAL A 263 -9.24 -2.15 -10.92
C VAL A 263 -8.84 -2.14 -12.40
N LEU A 264 -8.87 -3.29 -13.07
CA LEU A 264 -8.53 -3.38 -14.49
C LEU A 264 -9.46 -2.50 -15.35
N GLY A 265 -10.77 -2.54 -15.09
CA GLY A 265 -11.74 -1.67 -15.77
C GLY A 265 -11.51 -0.19 -15.49
N LEU A 266 -11.22 0.14 -14.23
CA LEU A 266 -10.89 1.51 -13.82
C LEU A 266 -9.63 2.02 -14.54
N ILE A 267 -8.52 1.24 -14.50
CA ILE A 267 -7.26 1.58 -15.19
C ILE A 267 -7.51 1.85 -16.66
N TYR A 268 -8.22 0.95 -17.34
CA TYR A 268 -8.49 1.08 -18.75
C TYR A 268 -9.29 2.35 -19.07
N LYS A 269 -10.39 2.61 -18.34
CA LYS A 269 -11.20 3.82 -18.48
C LYS A 269 -10.38 5.11 -18.30
N MET A 270 -9.52 5.13 -17.29
CA MET A 270 -8.68 6.28 -16.97
C MET A 270 -7.61 6.56 -18.04
N LEU A 271 -7.05 5.52 -18.65
CA LEU A 271 -6.07 5.66 -19.74
C LEU A 271 -6.75 5.99 -21.09
N GLU A 272 -7.85 5.32 -21.42
CA GLU A 272 -8.58 5.54 -22.69
C GLU A 272 -9.12 6.98 -22.78
N SER A 273 -9.66 7.52 -21.69
CA SER A 273 -10.10 8.91 -21.61
C SER A 273 -8.95 9.93 -21.61
N LYS A 274 -7.70 9.48 -21.54
CA LYS A 274 -6.49 10.31 -21.40
C LYS A 274 -6.53 11.25 -20.19
N ARG A 275 -7.36 10.93 -19.18
CA ARG A 275 -7.39 11.70 -17.93
C ARG A 275 -6.10 11.53 -17.15
N PHE A 276 -5.54 10.34 -17.18
CA PHE A 276 -4.25 10.02 -16.56
C PHE A 276 -3.30 9.41 -17.59
N ARG A 277 -2.01 9.65 -17.39
CA ARG A 277 -0.96 9.23 -18.32
C ARG A 277 -0.16 8.06 -17.80
N ARG A 278 0.13 8.08 -16.51
CA ARG A 278 0.92 7.05 -15.81
C ARG A 278 0.25 6.68 -14.50
N ILE A 279 -0.12 5.43 -14.41
CA ILE A 279 -0.85 4.88 -13.26
C ILE A 279 0.10 3.98 -12.47
N LEU A 280 0.16 4.21 -11.16
CA LEU A 280 0.79 3.30 -10.21
C LEU A 280 -0.28 2.40 -9.59
N PHE A 281 -0.15 1.10 -9.76
CA PHE A 281 -0.94 0.12 -9.03
C PHE A 281 -0.13 -0.40 -7.84
N LEU A 282 -0.51 0.01 -6.65
CA LEU A 282 0.16 -0.29 -5.40
C LEU A 282 -0.47 -1.49 -4.74
N VAL A 283 0.32 -2.54 -4.52
CA VAL A 283 -0.10 -3.79 -3.90
C VAL A 283 0.66 -4.04 -2.60
N ASP A 284 0.07 -4.81 -1.70
CA ASP A 284 0.70 -5.15 -0.41
C ASP A 284 1.88 -6.12 -0.57
N ARG A 285 1.75 -7.10 -1.48
CA ARG A 285 2.75 -8.17 -1.68
C ARG A 285 3.06 -8.39 -3.16
N VAL A 286 4.29 -8.81 -3.43
CA VAL A 286 4.75 -9.17 -4.78
C VAL A 286 3.82 -10.20 -5.45
N SER A 287 3.37 -11.22 -4.71
CA SER A 287 2.45 -12.24 -5.24
C SER A 287 1.10 -11.68 -5.70
N LEU A 288 0.60 -10.61 -5.06
CA LEU A 288 -0.61 -9.89 -5.52
C LEU A 288 -0.34 -9.11 -6.81
N GLY A 289 0.84 -8.52 -6.92
CA GLY A 289 1.29 -7.85 -8.13
C GLY A 289 1.40 -8.82 -9.32
N GLU A 290 1.96 -10.01 -9.10
CA GLU A 290 2.04 -11.08 -10.12
C GLU A 290 0.65 -11.53 -10.57
N GLN A 291 -0.29 -11.74 -9.64
CA GLN A 291 -1.68 -12.12 -9.98
C GLN A 291 -2.42 -11.00 -10.73
N ALA A 292 -2.20 -9.75 -10.34
CA ALA A 292 -2.77 -8.62 -11.07
C ALA A 292 -2.19 -8.56 -12.49
N MET A 293 -0.88 -8.76 -12.65
CA MET A 293 -0.22 -8.81 -13.95
C MET A 293 -0.78 -9.95 -14.82
N ASP A 294 -0.99 -11.15 -14.25
CA ASP A 294 -1.61 -12.27 -14.95
C ASP A 294 -3.03 -11.88 -15.41
N THR A 295 -3.83 -11.26 -14.54
CA THR A 295 -5.18 -10.76 -14.89
C THR A 295 -5.10 -9.72 -16.02
N PHE A 296 -4.13 -8.81 -16.01
CA PHE A 296 -3.96 -7.77 -17.03
C PHE A 296 -3.54 -8.36 -18.39
N LYS A 297 -2.90 -9.54 -18.40
CA LYS A 297 -2.49 -10.28 -19.60
C LYS A 297 -3.57 -11.26 -20.12
N ASP A 298 -4.47 -11.72 -19.25
CA ASP A 298 -5.45 -12.75 -19.60
C ASP A 298 -6.83 -12.15 -19.96
N VAL A 299 -7.23 -11.06 -19.26
CA VAL A 299 -8.55 -10.47 -19.45
C VAL A 299 -8.55 -9.56 -20.68
N LYS A 300 -9.44 -9.86 -21.61
CA LYS A 300 -9.64 -9.05 -22.82
C LYS A 300 -10.44 -7.80 -22.49
N LEU A 301 -10.11 -6.74 -23.19
CA LEU A 301 -10.75 -5.44 -23.14
C LEU A 301 -11.37 -5.13 -24.51
N LYS A 302 -11.29 -3.90 -24.96
CA LYS A 302 -11.77 -3.45 -26.27
C LYS A 302 -11.05 -4.18 -27.40
N GLU A 303 -11.77 -4.57 -28.44
CA GLU A 303 -11.25 -5.29 -29.62
C GLU A 303 -10.56 -6.63 -29.29
N LEU A 304 -10.94 -7.25 -28.16
CA LEU A 304 -10.38 -8.49 -27.64
C LEU A 304 -8.88 -8.43 -27.34
N LEU A 305 -8.31 -7.24 -27.17
CA LEU A 305 -6.93 -7.05 -26.72
C LEU A 305 -6.84 -7.02 -25.20
N THR A 306 -5.73 -7.48 -24.67
CA THR A 306 -5.42 -7.41 -23.23
C THR A 306 -4.71 -6.08 -22.91
N LEU A 307 -4.69 -5.68 -21.63
CA LEU A 307 -4.13 -4.38 -21.23
C LEU A 307 -2.65 -4.25 -21.63
N ASP A 308 -1.88 -5.33 -21.52
CA ASP A 308 -0.44 -5.38 -21.88
C ASP A 308 -0.19 -5.30 -23.40
N LYS A 309 -1.21 -5.55 -24.22
CA LYS A 309 -1.14 -5.38 -25.68
C LYS A 309 -1.52 -3.97 -26.11
N ILE A 310 -2.29 -3.26 -25.29
CA ILE A 310 -2.71 -1.89 -25.57
C ILE A 310 -1.71 -0.89 -25.00
N TYR A 311 -1.18 -1.16 -23.80
CA TYR A 311 -0.30 -0.26 -23.05
C TYR A 311 0.92 -0.97 -22.52
N GLU A 312 2.04 -0.27 -22.39
CA GLU A 312 3.23 -0.78 -21.73
C GLU A 312 3.01 -0.86 -20.22
N ILE A 313 3.16 -2.08 -19.67
CA ILE A 313 2.99 -2.38 -18.24
C ILE A 313 4.28 -2.96 -17.69
N LYS A 314 4.77 -2.45 -16.57
CA LYS A 314 5.98 -2.96 -15.91
C LYS A 314 5.81 -3.13 -14.40
N ALA A 315 6.50 -4.10 -13.84
CA ALA A 315 6.80 -4.13 -12.42
C ALA A 315 7.95 -3.15 -12.12
N ILE A 316 7.90 -2.43 -11.01
CA ILE A 316 8.90 -1.40 -10.67
C ILE A 316 10.29 -2.01 -10.36
N ASP A 317 10.37 -3.30 -10.07
CA ASP A 317 11.67 -3.99 -9.91
C ASP A 317 12.51 -4.04 -11.20
N ASP A 318 11.91 -3.75 -12.36
CA ASP A 318 12.60 -3.54 -13.62
C ASP A 318 13.10 -2.09 -13.69
N ASN A 319 14.34 -1.92 -13.50
CA ASN A 319 15.21 -0.78 -13.24
C ASN A 319 14.96 0.58 -13.92
N ILE A 320 14.00 0.79 -14.80
CA ILE A 320 13.78 2.11 -15.42
C ILE A 320 12.27 2.28 -15.72
N ILE A 321 11.65 3.27 -15.10
CA ILE A 321 10.34 3.77 -15.55
C ILE A 321 10.61 4.58 -16.82
N ASN A 322 10.21 4.01 -17.94
CA ASN A 322 10.22 4.69 -19.22
C ASN A 322 9.00 5.62 -19.31
N LEU A 323 9.12 6.75 -20.00
CA LEU A 323 7.99 7.67 -20.28
C LEU A 323 6.82 6.98 -21.00
N GLU A 324 7.11 5.89 -21.72
CA GLU A 324 6.11 5.08 -22.43
C GLU A 324 5.31 4.15 -21.51
N THR A 325 5.84 3.81 -20.32
CA THR A 325 5.16 2.93 -19.35
C THR A 325 3.90 3.61 -18.82
N LYS A 326 2.74 3.02 -19.08
CA LYS A 326 1.44 3.57 -18.67
C LYS A 326 0.96 3.03 -17.33
N VAL A 327 1.30 1.79 -16.99
CA VAL A 327 0.94 1.17 -15.73
C VAL A 327 2.17 0.55 -15.09
N SER A 328 2.47 0.95 -13.88
CA SER A 328 3.51 0.37 -13.04
C SER A 328 2.90 -0.33 -11.83
N ILE A 329 3.35 -1.54 -11.54
CA ILE A 329 2.90 -2.31 -10.37
C ILE A 329 4.05 -2.35 -9.37
N SER A 330 3.80 -1.96 -8.13
CA SER A 330 4.81 -1.97 -7.08
C SER A 330 4.25 -2.27 -5.70
N THR A 331 5.16 -2.57 -4.78
CA THR A 331 4.86 -2.61 -3.34
C THR A 331 5.29 -1.30 -2.67
N VAL A 332 4.73 -1.01 -1.50
CA VAL A 332 5.12 0.15 -0.69
C VAL A 332 6.61 0.13 -0.35
N GLN A 333 7.15 -1.06 0.00
CA GLN A 333 8.55 -1.23 0.34
C GLN A 333 9.48 -0.96 -0.86
N GLY A 334 9.07 -1.40 -2.06
CA GLY A 334 9.80 -1.13 -3.30
C GLY A 334 9.92 0.37 -3.57
N LEU A 335 8.80 1.10 -3.43
CA LEU A 335 8.76 2.55 -3.62
C LEU A 335 9.55 3.31 -2.56
N LEU A 336 9.45 2.90 -1.30
CA LEU A 336 10.14 3.56 -0.20
C LEU A 336 11.66 3.64 -0.43
N LYS A 337 12.25 2.55 -0.97
CA LYS A 337 13.68 2.47 -1.32
C LYS A 337 14.06 3.39 -2.46
N ARG A 338 13.13 3.75 -3.35
CA ARG A 338 13.35 4.56 -4.55
C ARG A 338 12.96 6.03 -4.39
N THR A 339 12.28 6.37 -3.30
CA THR A 339 11.80 7.73 -3.01
C THR A 339 12.42 8.26 -1.73
N ILE A 340 11.86 7.91 -0.59
CA ILE A 340 12.14 8.53 0.71
C ILE A 340 13.50 8.11 1.29
N LEU A 341 13.90 6.84 1.09
CA LEU A 341 15.17 6.30 1.60
C LEU A 341 16.33 6.40 0.60
N ALA A 342 16.08 6.83 -0.63
CA ALA A 342 17.12 7.02 -1.63
C ALA A 342 17.92 8.30 -1.33
N GLU A 343 19.23 8.24 -1.42
CA GLU A 343 20.09 9.44 -1.41
C GLU A 343 19.83 10.29 -2.65
N GLU A 344 19.66 9.65 -3.79
CA GLU A 344 19.25 10.26 -5.07
C GLU A 344 17.96 9.57 -5.53
N PRO A 345 16.77 10.15 -5.27
CA PRO A 345 15.49 9.58 -5.71
C PRO A 345 15.43 9.49 -7.24
N ASP A 346 15.11 8.32 -7.76
CA ASP A 346 14.92 8.10 -9.20
C ASP A 346 13.46 8.30 -9.65
N LEU A 347 12.55 8.51 -8.69
CA LEU A 347 11.14 8.82 -8.91
C LEU A 347 10.81 10.18 -8.31
N MET A 348 10.39 11.11 -9.16
CA MET A 348 9.96 12.44 -8.76
C MET A 348 8.44 12.47 -8.49
N PRO A 349 7.92 13.49 -7.80
CA PRO A 349 6.49 13.60 -7.47
C PRO A 349 5.54 13.52 -8.66
N GLY A 350 5.97 13.93 -9.84
CA GLY A 350 5.21 13.87 -11.09
C GLY A 350 5.31 12.53 -11.83
N ALA A 351 6.03 11.53 -11.30
CA ALA A 351 6.22 10.25 -11.97
C ALA A 351 4.90 9.51 -12.24
N PHE A 352 3.91 9.69 -11.39
CA PHE A 352 2.56 9.13 -11.54
C PHE A 352 1.51 10.21 -11.30
N ASP A 353 0.41 10.16 -12.04
CA ASP A 353 -0.71 11.08 -11.90
C ASP A 353 -1.97 10.39 -11.33
N LEU A 354 -1.99 9.05 -11.27
CA LEU A 354 -2.97 8.25 -10.55
C LEU A 354 -2.29 7.13 -9.76
N ILE A 355 -2.65 6.97 -8.50
CA ILE A 355 -2.26 5.82 -7.68
C ILE A 355 -3.51 5.04 -7.32
N ILE A 356 -3.52 3.76 -7.65
CA ILE A 356 -4.56 2.82 -7.24
C ILE A 356 -3.96 1.92 -6.17
N VAL A 357 -4.57 1.88 -5.00
CA VAL A 357 -4.07 1.11 -3.84
C VAL A 357 -5.00 -0.05 -3.58
N ASP A 358 -4.51 -1.28 -3.75
CA ASP A 358 -5.27 -2.46 -3.37
C ASP A 358 -5.01 -2.83 -1.91
N GLU A 359 -6.03 -3.38 -1.26
CA GLU A 359 -6.03 -3.76 0.16
C GLU A 359 -5.52 -2.63 1.08
N ALA A 360 -6.04 -1.41 0.87
CA ALA A 360 -5.57 -0.18 1.49
C ALA A 360 -5.59 -0.17 3.03
N HIS A 361 -6.32 -1.12 3.66
CA HIS A 361 -6.34 -1.31 5.12
C HIS A 361 -5.08 -1.97 5.67
N ARG A 362 -4.24 -2.58 4.83
CA ARG A 362 -3.14 -3.45 5.27
C ARG A 362 -1.94 -2.77 5.91
N GLY A 363 -1.75 -1.50 5.73
CA GLY A 363 -0.73 -0.78 6.50
C GLY A 363 -0.94 -0.82 8.03
N TYR A 364 -2.02 -1.48 8.53
CA TYR A 364 -2.59 -1.25 9.86
C TYR A 364 -3.01 -2.50 10.66
N ILE A 365 -2.52 -3.70 10.31
CA ILE A 365 -2.93 -4.91 11.03
C ILE A 365 -1.99 -5.17 12.21
N LEU A 366 -2.51 -5.01 13.43
CA LEU A 366 -1.81 -5.21 14.70
C LEU A 366 -1.37 -6.66 14.97
N ASP A 367 -1.96 -7.65 14.30
CA ASP A 367 -1.81 -9.08 14.61
C ASP A 367 -1.03 -9.86 13.55
N ARG A 368 -0.33 -9.19 12.65
CA ARG A 368 0.45 -9.86 11.62
C ARG A 368 1.84 -10.17 12.14
N GLU A 369 2.31 -11.41 11.94
CA GLU A 369 3.75 -11.68 11.99
C GLU A 369 4.46 -10.79 10.96
N MET A 370 5.38 -9.97 11.43
CA MET A 370 6.14 -9.06 10.58
C MET A 370 7.02 -9.88 9.63
N THR A 371 7.06 -9.52 8.36
CA THR A 371 8.04 -10.09 7.43
C THR A 371 9.45 -9.60 7.82
N GLU A 372 10.50 -10.31 7.37
CA GLU A 372 11.88 -9.87 7.60
C GLU A 372 12.14 -8.43 7.16
N GLU A 373 11.44 -7.95 6.12
CA GLU A 373 11.52 -6.56 5.65
C GLU A 373 10.78 -5.59 6.58
N GLU A 374 9.71 -6.02 7.23
CA GLU A 374 8.95 -5.23 8.21
C GLU A 374 9.65 -5.16 9.57
N ILE A 375 10.45 -6.17 9.93
CA ILE A 375 11.32 -6.19 11.13
C ILE A 375 12.37 -5.08 11.07
N LEU A 376 12.72 -4.56 9.89
CA LEU A 376 13.58 -3.39 9.73
C LEU A 376 12.94 -2.09 10.25
N TYR A 377 11.64 -2.09 10.51
CA TYR A 377 10.93 -0.99 11.15
C TYR A 377 10.75 -1.29 12.63
N ASP A 378 11.26 -0.42 13.49
CA ASP A 378 11.29 -0.62 14.95
C ASP A 378 9.91 -0.82 15.60
N ASN A 379 8.82 -0.41 14.91
CA ASN A 379 7.44 -0.63 15.34
C ASN A 379 6.46 -0.40 14.17
N GLN A 380 5.22 -0.79 14.38
CA GLN A 380 4.13 -0.66 13.42
C GLN A 380 3.76 0.79 13.09
N ASP A 381 3.87 1.69 14.06
CA ASP A 381 3.60 3.13 13.86
C ASP A 381 4.61 3.74 12.88
N ASP A 382 5.87 3.27 12.88
CA ASP A 382 6.90 3.70 11.94
C ASP A 382 6.60 3.20 10.51
N TYR A 383 6.16 1.95 10.36
CA TYR A 383 5.71 1.42 9.06
C TYR A 383 4.52 2.20 8.51
N MET A 384 3.56 2.51 9.36
CA MET A 384 2.38 3.32 9.04
C MET A 384 2.74 4.71 8.57
N SER A 385 3.63 5.37 9.31
CA SER A 385 4.13 6.69 8.92
C SER A 385 4.78 6.65 7.54
N LYS A 386 5.58 5.63 7.25
CA LYS A 386 6.26 5.45 5.95
C LYS A 386 5.29 5.11 4.81
N TYR A 387 4.28 4.28 5.07
CA TYR A 387 3.21 3.99 4.11
C TYR A 387 2.49 5.28 3.68
N LYS A 388 2.06 6.09 4.64
CA LYS A 388 1.43 7.39 4.39
C LYS A 388 2.38 8.30 3.59
N GLN A 389 3.65 8.37 3.99
CA GLN A 389 4.65 9.19 3.30
C GLN A 389 4.85 8.78 1.83
N VAL A 390 4.89 7.49 1.52
CA VAL A 390 5.01 7.00 0.13
C VAL A 390 3.79 7.39 -0.70
N ILE A 391 2.58 7.19 -0.16
CA ILE A 391 1.35 7.56 -0.87
C ILE A 391 1.26 9.07 -1.11
N GLU A 392 1.70 9.87 -0.14
CA GLU A 392 1.70 11.33 -0.22
C GLU A 392 2.88 11.92 -1.01
N TYR A 393 3.92 11.11 -1.30
CA TYR A 393 5.10 11.56 -2.04
C TYR A 393 4.74 12.02 -3.46
N PHE A 394 3.86 11.30 -4.14
CA PHE A 394 3.46 11.60 -5.50
C PHE A 394 2.31 12.59 -5.56
N ASP A 395 2.41 13.57 -6.46
CA ASP A 395 1.33 14.50 -6.79
C ASP A 395 0.29 13.84 -7.70
N ALA A 396 -0.40 12.85 -7.16
CA ALA A 396 -1.32 12.00 -7.88
C ALA A 396 -2.72 12.02 -7.25
N VAL A 397 -3.75 11.76 -8.04
CA VAL A 397 -5.05 11.33 -7.53
C VAL A 397 -4.92 9.91 -6.97
N LYS A 398 -5.62 9.59 -5.90
CA LYS A 398 -5.49 8.31 -5.19
C LYS A 398 -6.84 7.62 -5.12
N VAL A 399 -6.93 6.41 -5.66
CA VAL A 399 -8.10 5.55 -5.54
C VAL A 399 -7.71 4.32 -4.73
N ALA A 400 -8.36 4.14 -3.60
CA ALA A 400 -8.09 3.02 -2.69
C ALA A 400 -9.23 2.00 -2.74
N LEU A 401 -8.86 0.71 -2.73
CA LEU A 401 -9.79 -0.40 -2.62
C LEU A 401 -9.52 -1.17 -1.32
N THR A 402 -10.57 -1.53 -0.61
CA THR A 402 -10.49 -2.35 0.60
C THR A 402 -11.75 -3.16 0.80
N ALA A 403 -11.65 -4.31 1.45
CA ALA A 403 -12.83 -5.04 1.89
C ALA A 403 -13.41 -4.44 3.17
N THR A 404 -12.55 -3.91 4.02
CA THR A 404 -12.89 -3.43 5.37
C THR A 404 -12.21 -2.09 5.59
N PRO A 405 -12.90 -0.95 5.40
CA PRO A 405 -12.34 0.35 5.71
C PRO A 405 -12.05 0.44 7.21
N ALA A 406 -10.78 0.59 7.57
CA ALA A 406 -10.34 0.88 8.92
C ALA A 406 -10.31 2.39 9.15
N LEU A 407 -10.32 2.83 10.42
CA LEU A 407 -10.29 4.25 10.77
C LEU A 407 -9.15 5.00 10.05
N HIS A 408 -7.98 4.42 10.02
CA HIS A 408 -6.82 5.02 9.35
C HIS A 408 -6.93 5.06 7.82
N THR A 409 -7.65 4.10 7.21
CA THR A 409 -7.90 4.13 5.76
C THR A 409 -8.74 5.35 5.41
N THR A 410 -9.73 5.66 6.24
CA THR A 410 -10.57 6.85 6.06
C THR A 410 -9.83 8.15 6.37
N GLU A 411 -8.84 8.14 7.25
CA GLU A 411 -7.96 9.29 7.48
C GLU A 411 -7.13 9.68 6.24
N ILE A 412 -6.68 8.68 5.45
CA ILE A 412 -5.85 8.93 4.26
C ILE A 412 -6.71 9.21 3.03
N PHE A 413 -7.78 8.43 2.82
CA PHE A 413 -8.53 8.42 1.57
C PHE A 413 -9.92 9.07 1.67
N GLY A 414 -10.34 9.45 2.88
CA GLY A 414 -11.69 9.94 3.15
C GLY A 414 -12.72 8.82 3.33
N GLU A 415 -13.97 9.19 3.56
CA GLU A 415 -15.08 8.24 3.64
C GLU A 415 -15.30 7.53 2.31
N PRO A 416 -15.75 6.27 2.31
CA PRO A 416 -16.00 5.53 1.08
C PRO A 416 -16.99 6.26 0.15
N VAL A 417 -16.59 6.49 -1.10
CA VAL A 417 -17.48 7.01 -2.14
C VAL A 417 -18.43 5.94 -2.67
N TYR A 418 -18.09 4.66 -2.42
CA TYR A 418 -18.91 3.51 -2.75
C TYR A 418 -18.66 2.38 -1.75
N THR A 419 -19.74 1.71 -1.33
CA THR A 419 -19.67 0.53 -0.47
C THR A 419 -20.48 -0.60 -1.09
N TYR A 420 -19.87 -1.79 -1.17
CA TYR A 420 -20.53 -3.04 -1.52
C TYR A 420 -20.15 -4.11 -0.52
N SER A 421 -21.04 -4.32 0.43
CA SER A 421 -20.80 -5.18 1.59
C SER A 421 -20.88 -6.67 1.24
N TYR A 422 -20.34 -7.51 2.12
CA TYR A 422 -20.49 -8.96 2.03
C TYR A 422 -21.97 -9.37 2.00
N ARG A 423 -22.81 -8.75 2.84
CA ARG A 423 -24.24 -9.06 2.92
C ARG A 423 -24.96 -8.74 1.62
N GLU A 424 -24.66 -7.60 1.00
CA GLU A 424 -25.22 -7.25 -0.31
C GLU A 424 -24.80 -8.28 -1.37
N ALA A 425 -23.52 -8.66 -1.38
CA ALA A 425 -23.00 -9.64 -2.32
C ALA A 425 -23.64 -11.04 -2.16
N VAL A 426 -24.02 -11.44 -0.95
CA VAL A 426 -24.78 -12.67 -0.68
C VAL A 426 -26.23 -12.54 -1.14
N ILE A 427 -26.88 -11.40 -0.88
CA ILE A 427 -28.26 -11.13 -1.32
C ILE A 427 -28.35 -11.17 -2.87
N ASP A 428 -27.39 -10.55 -3.54
CA ASP A 428 -27.30 -10.51 -5.00
C ASP A 428 -26.86 -11.87 -5.62
N GLY A 429 -26.54 -12.86 -4.78
CA GLY A 429 -26.14 -14.21 -5.22
C GLY A 429 -24.72 -14.28 -5.82
N TRP A 430 -23.85 -13.34 -5.51
CA TRP A 430 -22.46 -13.32 -5.97
C TRP A 430 -21.47 -13.96 -5.00
N LEU A 431 -21.85 -14.08 -3.74
CA LEU A 431 -21.10 -14.81 -2.71
C LEU A 431 -22.03 -15.79 -2.00
N VAL A 432 -21.45 -16.84 -1.44
CA VAL A 432 -22.15 -17.81 -0.60
C VAL A 432 -22.14 -17.33 0.84
N ASP A 433 -23.25 -17.46 1.55
CA ASP A 433 -23.30 -17.21 3.00
C ASP A 433 -22.50 -18.29 3.75
N HIS A 434 -22.01 -17.95 4.92
CA HIS A 434 -21.35 -18.91 5.79
C HIS A 434 -22.30 -19.36 6.92
N ASP A 435 -22.15 -20.62 7.32
CA ASP A 435 -22.81 -21.12 8.51
C ASP A 435 -22.21 -20.46 9.78
N PRO A 436 -22.96 -20.37 10.88
CA PRO A 436 -22.39 -19.96 12.17
C PRO A 436 -21.17 -20.83 12.52
N PRO A 437 -20.10 -20.23 13.10
CA PRO A 437 -18.93 -21.01 13.47
C PRO A 437 -19.28 -22.08 14.51
N TYR A 438 -18.78 -23.28 14.27
CA TYR A 438 -18.85 -24.37 15.23
C TYR A 438 -17.65 -24.29 16.17
N LEU A 439 -17.88 -24.19 17.46
CA LEU A 439 -16.85 -24.13 18.48
C LEU A 439 -16.58 -25.55 19.02
N ILE A 440 -15.33 -25.99 18.90
CA ILE A 440 -14.86 -27.21 19.54
C ILE A 440 -14.39 -26.85 20.93
N ASN A 441 -15.20 -27.15 21.94
CA ASN A 441 -14.86 -26.92 23.33
C ASN A 441 -14.00 -28.05 23.87
N THR A 442 -12.96 -27.68 24.60
CA THR A 442 -12.13 -28.59 25.38
C THR A 442 -12.10 -28.13 26.82
N ASP A 443 -11.84 -29.06 27.75
CA ASP A 443 -11.76 -28.74 29.18
C ASP A 443 -10.77 -27.59 29.48
N PHE A 444 -9.73 -27.43 28.63
CA PHE A 444 -8.75 -26.35 28.75
C PHE A 444 -9.29 -24.97 28.28
N ILE A 445 -10.33 -24.94 27.46
CA ILE A 445 -10.97 -23.68 27.03
C ILE A 445 -11.91 -23.17 28.13
N GLU A 446 -12.50 -24.10 28.90
CA GLU A 446 -13.45 -23.76 29.96
C GLU A 446 -12.75 -23.39 31.29
N ASN A 447 -11.58 -23.97 31.52
CA ASN A 447 -10.86 -23.86 32.81
C ASN A 447 -9.37 -23.62 32.57
N ASP A 448 -8.90 -22.47 32.22
CA ASP A 448 -7.47 -22.18 31.97
C ASP A 448 -6.51 -23.34 32.27
N ALA A 449 -5.54 -23.60 31.38
CA ALA A 449 -4.66 -24.74 31.55
C ALA A 449 -3.74 -24.56 32.74
N GLN A 450 -4.02 -25.24 33.85
CA GLN A 450 -3.19 -25.29 35.07
C GLN A 450 -2.23 -26.43 34.99
N PHE A 451 -0.93 -26.13 35.07
CA PHE A 451 0.14 -27.11 35.11
C PHE A 451 0.79 -27.13 36.48
N LYS A 452 0.92 -28.33 37.05
CA LYS A 452 1.44 -28.50 38.37
C LYS A 452 2.96 -28.53 38.36
N LYS A 453 3.55 -28.15 39.50
CA LYS A 453 4.97 -28.34 39.75
C LYS A 453 5.41 -29.79 39.49
N GLY A 454 6.48 -29.96 38.71
CA GLY A 454 7.01 -31.25 38.31
C GLY A 454 6.49 -31.81 36.99
N GLU A 455 5.53 -31.16 36.33
CA GLU A 455 5.11 -31.52 35.00
C GLU A 455 6.13 -31.04 33.95
N THR A 456 6.25 -31.78 32.84
CA THR A 456 7.18 -31.47 31.76
C THR A 456 6.41 -30.81 30.61
N LEU A 457 6.73 -29.57 30.31
CA LEU A 457 6.15 -28.85 29.20
C LEU A 457 7.16 -28.65 28.08
N ALA A 458 6.75 -28.96 26.86
CA ALA A 458 7.49 -28.59 25.66
C ALA A 458 7.24 -27.12 25.36
N GLN A 459 8.30 -26.34 25.18
CA GLN A 459 8.23 -24.91 24.86
C GLN A 459 8.92 -24.62 23.54
N TYR A 460 8.49 -23.58 22.83
CA TYR A 460 9.22 -23.05 21.70
C TYR A 460 10.28 -22.05 22.15
N ASP A 461 11.47 -22.12 21.53
CA ASP A 461 12.42 -21.03 21.62
C ASP A 461 11.85 -19.80 20.85
N PRO A 462 11.65 -18.66 21.51
CA PRO A 462 11.07 -17.49 20.88
C PRO A 462 11.95 -16.88 19.76
N ASN A 463 13.25 -17.22 19.72
CA ASN A 463 14.18 -16.69 18.72
C ASN A 463 14.37 -17.63 17.52
N THR A 464 14.43 -18.94 17.76
CA THR A 464 14.67 -19.94 16.70
C THR A 464 13.40 -20.62 16.23
N ASN A 465 12.32 -20.50 16.99
CA ASN A 465 11.05 -21.21 16.77
C ASN A 465 11.22 -22.75 16.77
N GLU A 466 12.30 -23.24 17.40
CA GLU A 466 12.57 -24.67 17.59
C GLU A 466 11.96 -25.18 18.89
N LEU A 467 11.53 -26.44 18.86
CA LEU A 467 10.96 -27.09 20.03
C LEU A 467 12.08 -27.41 21.05
N LEU A 468 12.04 -26.74 22.18
CA LEU A 468 12.90 -27.09 23.32
C LEU A 468 12.26 -28.26 24.07
N ASN A 469 12.96 -29.37 24.15
CA ASN A 469 12.55 -30.53 24.97
C ASN A 469 12.34 -30.07 26.42
N GLY A 470 11.17 -30.40 26.95
CA GLY A 470 10.52 -29.80 28.07
C GLY A 470 11.39 -29.64 29.31
N ALA A 471 11.36 -28.44 29.84
CA ALA A 471 11.79 -28.18 31.21
C ALA A 471 10.71 -28.68 32.17
N VAL A 472 11.15 -29.33 33.25
CA VAL A 472 10.27 -29.64 34.39
C VAL A 472 9.91 -28.33 35.06
N LEU A 473 8.62 -28.09 35.28
CA LEU A 473 8.13 -26.88 35.93
C LEU A 473 8.57 -26.83 37.40
N ASP A 474 9.24 -25.74 37.77
CA ASP A 474 9.71 -25.52 39.16
C ASP A 474 8.56 -25.01 40.06
N ASP A 475 7.47 -24.44 39.47
CA ASP A 475 6.28 -23.97 40.17
C ASP A 475 5.01 -24.23 39.33
N GLU A 476 3.82 -24.05 39.94
CA GLU A 476 2.53 -24.05 39.23
C GLU A 476 2.47 -22.86 38.29
N MET A 477 2.03 -23.10 37.03
CA MET A 477 1.89 -22.08 36.01
C MET A 477 0.55 -22.22 35.32
N ASP A 478 -0.13 -21.08 35.16
CA ASP A 478 -1.38 -20.95 34.40
C ASP A 478 -1.05 -20.37 33.02
N PHE A 479 -1.60 -20.97 31.97
CA PHE A 479 -1.47 -20.48 30.60
C PHE A 479 -2.83 -20.24 29.97
N ASP A 480 -3.02 -19.04 29.37
CA ASP A 480 -4.18 -18.74 28.55
C ASP A 480 -4.16 -19.55 27.25
N VAL A 481 -5.32 -19.97 26.77
CA VAL A 481 -5.46 -20.71 25.50
C VAL A 481 -4.80 -20.00 24.32
N SER A 482 -4.68 -18.69 24.36
CA SER A 482 -3.97 -17.90 23.33
C SER A 482 -2.45 -18.13 23.30
N GLU A 483 -1.88 -18.73 24.35
CA GLU A 483 -0.46 -19.07 24.46
C GLU A 483 -0.15 -20.48 23.95
N PHE A 484 -1.21 -21.30 23.71
CA PHE A 484 -1.08 -22.65 23.17
C PHE A 484 -0.48 -22.61 21.75
N ASN A 485 0.47 -23.51 21.53
CA ASN A 485 1.26 -23.59 20.30
C ASN A 485 2.04 -22.30 19.93
N ARG A 486 2.04 -21.31 20.81
CA ARG A 486 2.88 -20.10 20.74
C ARG A 486 4.03 -20.17 21.75
N LYS A 487 3.72 -20.38 23.02
CA LYS A 487 4.68 -20.50 24.11
C LYS A 487 4.82 -21.94 24.58
N ILE A 488 3.71 -22.65 24.71
CA ILE A 488 3.66 -24.04 25.14
C ILE A 488 3.06 -24.92 24.03
N VAL A 489 3.53 -26.15 23.98
CA VAL A 489 3.09 -27.14 23.00
C VAL A 489 2.35 -28.25 23.73
N LEU A 490 1.10 -28.45 23.34
CA LEU A 490 0.23 -29.50 23.88
C LEU A 490 -0.15 -30.49 22.74
N PRO A 491 0.67 -31.55 22.50
CA PRO A 491 0.43 -32.49 21.40
C PRO A 491 -0.93 -33.19 21.54
N ASP A 492 -1.27 -33.66 22.75
CA ASP A 492 -2.51 -34.39 23.01
C ASP A 492 -3.74 -33.52 22.79
N HIS A 493 -3.68 -32.24 23.17
CA HIS A 493 -4.75 -31.29 22.89
C HIS A 493 -4.93 -31.09 21.37
N THR A 494 -3.84 -30.86 20.65
CA THR A 494 -3.87 -30.72 19.19
C THR A 494 -4.45 -31.97 18.53
N HIS A 495 -4.05 -33.16 18.98
CA HIS A 495 -4.53 -34.44 18.44
C HIS A 495 -6.04 -34.60 18.67
N LYS A 496 -6.55 -34.39 19.89
CA LYS A 496 -7.99 -34.51 20.20
C LYS A 496 -8.85 -33.51 19.42
N VAL A 497 -8.38 -32.26 19.30
CA VAL A 497 -9.10 -31.27 18.49
C VAL A 497 -9.17 -31.70 17.02
N LEU A 498 -8.08 -32.26 16.49
CA LEU A 498 -8.04 -32.71 15.10
C LEU A 498 -8.82 -34.02 14.87
N GLU A 499 -8.93 -34.90 15.87
CA GLU A 499 -9.85 -36.06 15.82
C GLU A 499 -11.29 -35.58 15.64
N GLU A 500 -11.74 -34.58 16.44
CA GLU A 500 -13.07 -34.02 16.30
C GLU A 500 -13.26 -33.32 14.96
N VAL A 501 -12.31 -32.46 14.56
CA VAL A 501 -12.31 -31.78 13.25
C VAL A 501 -12.43 -32.79 12.10
N SER A 502 -11.73 -33.91 12.19
CA SER A 502 -11.69 -34.93 11.13
C SER A 502 -13.07 -35.57 10.86
N THR A 503 -13.97 -35.54 11.83
CA THR A 503 -15.35 -36.07 11.68
C THR A 503 -16.20 -35.20 10.74
N TYR A 504 -15.85 -33.93 10.57
CA TYR A 504 -16.57 -32.98 9.71
C TYR A 504 -15.94 -32.84 8.32
N LEU A 505 -14.74 -33.39 8.11
CA LEU A 505 -13.98 -33.22 6.87
C LEU A 505 -13.92 -34.50 6.08
N ASN A 506 -14.14 -34.39 4.77
CA ASN A 506 -13.93 -35.50 3.84
C ASN A 506 -12.82 -35.15 2.83
N PRO A 507 -11.58 -35.67 3.00
CA PRO A 507 -10.46 -35.35 2.12
C PRO A 507 -10.62 -35.88 0.67
N GLU A 508 -11.58 -36.77 0.40
CA GLU A 508 -11.87 -37.28 -0.93
C GLU A 508 -12.98 -36.52 -1.66
N SER A 509 -13.63 -35.58 -0.97
CA SER A 509 -14.68 -34.77 -1.57
C SER A 509 -14.09 -33.70 -2.52
N GLY A 510 -14.95 -33.05 -3.32
CA GLY A 510 -14.60 -31.88 -4.11
C GLY A 510 -14.40 -30.61 -3.25
N GLU A 511 -14.83 -30.63 -2.00
CA GLU A 511 -14.77 -29.52 -1.06
C GLU A 511 -13.38 -29.43 -0.43
N LYS A 512 -12.72 -28.30 -0.60
CA LYS A 512 -11.40 -28.07 -0.01
C LYS A 512 -11.48 -27.42 1.37
N THR A 513 -10.51 -27.77 2.20
CA THR A 513 -10.38 -27.28 3.57
C THR A 513 -9.13 -26.43 3.73
N LEU A 514 -9.25 -25.33 4.45
CA LEU A 514 -8.13 -24.47 4.83
C LEU A 514 -8.04 -24.39 6.37
N ILE A 515 -6.90 -24.82 6.92
CA ILE A 515 -6.62 -24.82 8.37
C ILE A 515 -5.60 -23.73 8.67
N PHE A 516 -5.92 -22.83 9.60
CA PHE A 516 -5.03 -21.76 10.02
C PHE A 516 -4.28 -22.15 11.30
N ALA A 517 -2.97 -22.32 11.19
CA ALA A 517 -2.07 -22.65 12.29
C ALA A 517 -1.49 -21.38 12.95
N VAL A 518 -0.98 -21.51 14.16
CA VAL A 518 -0.32 -20.42 14.91
C VAL A 518 1.02 -20.03 14.26
N ASN A 519 1.84 -21.03 13.94
CA ASN A 519 3.16 -20.88 13.33
C ASN A 519 3.49 -22.08 12.43
N ASP A 520 4.66 -22.04 11.80
CA ASP A 520 5.09 -23.05 10.82
C ASP A 520 5.26 -24.44 11.44
N ALA A 521 5.82 -24.52 12.66
CA ALA A 521 5.98 -25.79 13.39
C ALA A 521 4.63 -26.38 13.84
N HIS A 522 3.66 -25.54 14.22
CA HIS A 522 2.29 -25.97 14.47
C HIS A 522 1.63 -26.51 13.21
N ALA A 523 1.88 -25.88 12.06
CA ALA A 523 1.37 -26.35 10.77
C ALA A 523 1.91 -27.74 10.39
N ASP A 524 3.20 -28.00 10.62
CA ASP A 524 3.78 -29.35 10.41
C ASP A 524 3.09 -30.39 11.29
N ARG A 525 2.90 -30.10 12.57
CA ARG A 525 2.23 -31.01 13.51
C ARG A 525 0.80 -31.31 13.10
N ILE A 526 0.03 -30.29 12.68
CA ILE A 526 -1.34 -30.48 12.19
C ILE A 526 -1.34 -31.43 11.00
N VAL A 527 -0.42 -31.25 10.04
CA VAL A 527 -0.30 -32.14 8.87
C VAL A 527 0.00 -33.57 9.27
N ASP A 528 1.00 -33.77 10.16
CA ASP A 528 1.41 -35.11 10.59
C ASP A 528 0.28 -35.80 11.37
N THR A 529 -0.35 -35.11 12.30
CA THR A 529 -1.50 -35.64 13.08
C THR A 529 -2.68 -36.00 12.18
N LEU A 530 -3.06 -35.16 11.23
CA LEU A 530 -4.14 -35.49 10.32
C LEU A 530 -3.81 -36.70 9.42
N ARG A 531 -2.57 -36.84 8.97
CA ARG A 531 -2.12 -38.01 8.21
C ARG A 531 -2.22 -39.30 9.02
N GLU A 532 -1.88 -39.22 10.32
CA GLU A 532 -2.05 -40.36 11.24
C GLU A 532 -3.53 -40.71 11.42
N ILE A 533 -4.40 -39.75 11.66
CA ILE A 533 -5.84 -39.93 11.84
C ILE A 533 -6.48 -40.53 10.58
N TYR A 534 -6.11 -40.09 9.38
CA TYR A 534 -6.70 -40.56 8.15
C TYR A 534 -6.05 -41.82 7.57
N LYS A 535 -4.89 -42.23 8.07
CA LYS A 535 -4.20 -43.45 7.63
C LYS A 535 -5.05 -44.73 7.67
N PRO A 536 -5.85 -45.01 8.75
CA PRO A 536 -6.72 -46.19 8.82
C PRO A 536 -7.82 -46.19 7.75
N TYR A 537 -8.16 -45.03 7.22
CA TYR A 537 -9.19 -44.85 6.20
C TYR A 537 -8.64 -44.93 4.77
N GLY A 538 -7.33 -45.20 4.61
CA GLY A 538 -6.69 -45.34 3.29
C GLY A 538 -6.49 -44.02 2.52
N ILE A 539 -6.65 -42.86 3.17
CA ILE A 539 -6.46 -41.56 2.55
C ILE A 539 -4.98 -41.33 2.22
N SER A 540 -4.71 -40.86 0.99
CA SER A 540 -3.34 -40.53 0.57
C SER A 540 -2.74 -39.38 1.40
N ASN A 541 -1.46 -39.51 1.75
CA ASN A 541 -0.71 -38.40 2.42
C ASN A 541 -0.67 -37.12 1.57
N ASP A 542 -0.83 -37.23 0.25
CA ASP A 542 -0.87 -36.07 -0.66
C ASP A 542 -2.16 -35.25 -0.51
N ALA A 543 -3.18 -35.83 0.13
CA ALA A 543 -4.43 -35.12 0.39
C ALA A 543 -4.25 -33.94 1.40
N ILE A 544 -3.21 -34.01 2.24
CA ILE A 544 -2.96 -33.05 3.32
C ILE A 544 -1.58 -32.44 3.14
N MET A 545 -1.50 -31.11 3.02
CA MET A 545 -0.24 -30.43 2.75
C MET A 545 -0.11 -29.11 3.51
N LYS A 546 1.12 -28.81 3.98
CA LYS A 546 1.49 -27.51 4.49
C LYS A 546 1.74 -26.54 3.33
N ILE A 547 1.13 -25.36 3.36
CA ILE A 547 1.33 -24.28 2.39
C ILE A 547 1.62 -22.99 3.17
N THR A 548 2.90 -22.72 3.42
CA THR A 548 3.40 -21.55 4.16
C THR A 548 4.53 -20.89 3.39
N GLY A 549 5.01 -19.73 3.86
CA GLY A 549 6.17 -19.05 3.29
C GLY A 549 7.47 -19.89 3.31
N LYS A 550 7.57 -20.88 4.21
CA LYS A 550 8.71 -21.82 4.31
C LYS A 550 8.55 -23.09 3.48
N THR A 551 7.39 -23.29 2.88
CA THR A 551 7.14 -24.46 1.99
C THR A 551 8.19 -24.50 0.88
N ALA A 552 8.67 -25.71 0.55
CA ALA A 552 9.71 -25.93 -0.45
C ALA A 552 11.00 -25.10 -0.24
N GLY A 553 11.39 -24.90 1.02
CA GLY A 553 12.59 -24.13 1.37
C GLY A 553 12.46 -22.64 1.10
N GLY A 554 11.25 -22.08 1.09
CA GLY A 554 11.01 -20.65 0.85
C GLY A 554 11.10 -20.24 -0.64
N ASN A 555 11.22 -21.21 -1.56
CA ASN A 555 11.31 -20.89 -2.98
C ASN A 555 9.96 -20.41 -3.52
N LYS A 556 9.82 -19.12 -3.81
CA LYS A 556 8.60 -18.46 -4.26
C LYS A 556 7.94 -19.15 -5.46
N LYS A 557 8.71 -19.56 -6.47
CA LYS A 557 8.17 -20.25 -7.66
C LYS A 557 7.56 -21.60 -7.33
N LYS A 558 8.21 -22.38 -6.44
CA LYS A 558 7.68 -23.67 -5.99
C LYS A 558 6.44 -23.51 -5.11
N ILE A 559 6.41 -22.48 -4.25
CA ILE A 559 5.23 -22.15 -3.45
C ILE A 559 4.03 -21.84 -4.36
N LEU A 560 4.21 -20.98 -5.36
CA LEU A 560 3.16 -20.69 -6.34
C LEU A 560 2.68 -21.94 -7.10
N GLN A 561 3.60 -22.87 -7.41
CA GLN A 561 3.23 -24.13 -8.04
C GLN A 561 2.35 -25.00 -7.12
N VAL A 562 2.69 -25.09 -5.82
CA VAL A 562 1.88 -25.82 -4.82
C VAL A 562 0.50 -25.19 -4.67
N ILE A 563 0.43 -23.85 -4.68
CA ILE A 563 -0.84 -23.13 -4.62
C ILE A 563 -1.69 -23.43 -5.87
N LYS A 564 -1.08 -23.47 -7.07
CA LYS A 564 -1.77 -23.87 -8.30
C LYS A 564 -2.26 -25.31 -8.24
N GLN A 565 -1.49 -26.22 -7.65
CA GLN A 565 -1.91 -27.61 -7.41
C GLN A 565 -3.11 -27.65 -6.45
N PHE A 566 -3.07 -26.92 -5.33
CA PHE A 566 -4.19 -26.82 -4.40
C PHE A 566 -5.45 -26.26 -5.07
N LYS A 567 -5.30 -25.31 -6.00
CA LYS A 567 -6.44 -24.74 -6.73
C LYS A 567 -7.07 -25.73 -7.73
N ASN A 568 -6.23 -26.41 -8.53
CA ASN A 568 -6.68 -27.06 -9.76
C ASN A 568 -6.77 -28.57 -9.67
N ASN A 569 -6.06 -29.22 -8.74
CA ASN A 569 -6.02 -30.65 -8.62
C ASN A 569 -6.95 -31.13 -7.49
N GLN A 570 -7.35 -32.42 -7.53
CA GLN A 570 -8.08 -33.03 -6.43
C GLN A 570 -7.24 -32.92 -5.12
N TYR A 571 -5.96 -33.26 -5.18
CA TYR A 571 -5.02 -33.18 -4.07
C TYR A 571 -4.00 -32.08 -4.29
N PRO A 572 -3.57 -31.38 -3.21
CA PRO A 572 -4.08 -31.51 -1.84
C PRO A 572 -5.53 -31.01 -1.71
N ASN A 573 -6.29 -31.67 -0.82
CA ASN A 573 -7.64 -31.28 -0.46
C ASN A 573 -7.66 -30.45 0.82
N ILE A 574 -6.80 -30.78 1.80
CA ILE A 574 -6.62 -30.04 3.05
C ILE A 574 -5.30 -29.29 2.99
N ALA A 575 -5.35 -27.96 3.07
CA ALA A 575 -4.17 -27.09 3.17
C ALA A 575 -4.05 -26.52 4.56
N VAL A 576 -2.86 -26.66 5.18
CA VAL A 576 -2.54 -26.05 6.46
C VAL A 576 -1.62 -24.85 6.23
N THR A 577 -2.02 -23.68 6.71
CA THR A 577 -1.31 -22.42 6.47
C THR A 577 -1.18 -21.59 7.75
N VAL A 578 -0.25 -20.67 7.76
CA VAL A 578 -0.16 -19.62 8.81
C VAL A 578 -0.80 -18.34 8.28
N ASP A 579 -0.17 -17.65 7.32
CA ASP A 579 -0.66 -16.39 6.78
C ASP A 579 -0.67 -16.32 5.24
N LEU A 580 0.03 -17.24 4.56
CA LEU A 580 0.26 -17.15 3.12
C LEU A 580 -1.05 -17.18 2.31
N LEU A 581 -2.03 -18.00 2.75
CA LEU A 581 -3.32 -18.16 2.09
C LEU A 581 -4.41 -17.20 2.58
N THR A 582 -4.08 -16.28 3.50
CA THR A 582 -5.05 -15.29 4.02
C THR A 582 -5.41 -14.25 2.96
N THR A 583 -4.54 -14.00 1.98
CA THR A 583 -4.71 -12.95 0.98
C THR A 583 -4.28 -13.37 -0.41
N GLY A 584 -4.97 -12.84 -1.41
CA GLY A 584 -4.58 -12.91 -2.82
C GLY A 584 -4.80 -14.27 -3.52
N ILE A 585 -5.20 -15.32 -2.83
CA ILE A 585 -5.38 -16.63 -3.45
C ILE A 585 -6.84 -16.88 -3.78
N ASP A 586 -7.09 -17.23 -5.03
CA ASP A 586 -8.40 -17.53 -5.55
C ASP A 586 -8.58 -19.04 -5.71
N VAL A 587 -9.18 -19.69 -4.70
CA VAL A 587 -9.56 -21.10 -4.72
C VAL A 587 -11.05 -21.24 -4.37
N PRO A 588 -11.96 -21.19 -5.35
CA PRO A 588 -13.41 -21.21 -5.12
C PRO A 588 -13.91 -22.44 -4.38
N ALA A 589 -13.25 -23.60 -4.56
CA ALA A 589 -13.60 -24.86 -3.95
C ALA A 589 -13.37 -24.94 -2.43
N ILE A 590 -12.78 -23.91 -1.78
CA ILE A 590 -12.67 -23.87 -0.32
C ILE A 590 -14.06 -23.71 0.28
N CYS A 591 -14.51 -24.74 1.02
CA CYS A 591 -15.79 -24.77 1.73
C CYS A 591 -15.61 -24.71 3.25
N ASN A 592 -14.52 -25.31 3.75
CA ASN A 592 -14.29 -25.47 5.18
C ASN A 592 -13.09 -24.61 5.63
N LEU A 593 -13.28 -23.86 6.71
CA LEU A 593 -12.23 -23.08 7.38
C LEU A 593 -12.11 -23.56 8.83
N VAL A 594 -10.90 -23.91 9.23
CA VAL A 594 -10.59 -24.34 10.59
C VAL A 594 -9.58 -23.37 11.20
N PHE A 595 -9.93 -22.77 12.33
CA PHE A 595 -9.09 -21.81 13.03
C PHE A 595 -8.44 -22.49 14.24
N MET A 596 -7.18 -22.91 14.09
CA MET A 596 -6.35 -23.49 15.15
C MET A 596 -5.50 -22.40 15.85
N ARG A 597 -5.94 -21.15 15.75
CA ARG A 597 -5.28 -19.97 16.35
C ARG A 597 -6.32 -18.93 16.77
N LYS A 598 -6.03 -18.19 17.83
CA LYS A 598 -6.80 -17.01 18.20
C LYS A 598 -6.56 -15.89 17.20
N ILE A 599 -7.62 -15.25 16.76
CA ILE A 599 -7.58 -14.11 15.83
C ILE A 599 -8.18 -12.90 16.56
N ASN A 600 -7.35 -11.90 16.86
CA ASN A 600 -7.77 -10.69 17.55
C ASN A 600 -8.21 -9.59 16.57
N SER A 601 -7.79 -9.67 15.29
CA SER A 601 -8.15 -8.71 14.26
C SER A 601 -9.44 -9.13 13.54
N ARG A 602 -10.49 -8.31 13.66
CA ARG A 602 -11.73 -8.47 12.90
C ARG A 602 -11.47 -8.46 11.39
N ILE A 603 -10.59 -7.58 10.94
CA ILE A 603 -10.25 -7.44 9.52
C ILE A 603 -9.63 -8.74 8.99
N LEU A 604 -8.67 -9.30 9.72
CA LEU A 604 -8.03 -10.56 9.36
C LEU A 604 -9.05 -11.72 9.33
N PHE A 605 -9.93 -11.77 10.32
CA PHE A 605 -10.98 -12.78 10.39
C PHE A 605 -11.94 -12.71 9.19
N GLU A 606 -12.44 -11.52 8.84
CA GLU A 606 -13.30 -11.31 7.68
C GLU A 606 -12.60 -11.67 6.35
N GLN A 607 -11.29 -11.42 6.23
CA GLN A 607 -10.52 -11.84 5.08
C GLN A 607 -10.36 -13.36 4.97
N MET A 608 -10.15 -14.03 6.10
CA MET A 608 -10.09 -15.49 6.16
C MET A 608 -11.45 -16.10 5.79
N LEU A 609 -12.54 -15.60 6.36
CA LEU A 609 -13.91 -16.01 5.99
C LEU A 609 -14.17 -15.82 4.50
N GLY A 610 -13.75 -14.71 3.93
CA GLY A 610 -13.89 -14.42 2.51
C GLY A 610 -13.21 -15.41 1.55
N ARG A 611 -12.37 -16.34 2.06
CA ARG A 611 -11.80 -17.43 1.24
C ARG A 611 -12.82 -18.50 0.93
N ALA A 612 -13.77 -18.75 1.83
CA ALA A 612 -14.77 -19.78 1.66
C ALA A 612 -16.11 -19.27 1.08
N THR A 613 -16.24 -17.98 0.82
CA THR A 613 -17.53 -17.39 0.40
C THR A 613 -17.72 -17.33 -1.11
N ARG A 614 -16.75 -17.76 -1.92
CA ARG A 614 -16.85 -17.75 -3.39
C ARG A 614 -17.76 -18.85 -3.90
N LEU A 615 -18.48 -18.55 -4.99
CA LEU A 615 -19.24 -19.54 -5.73
C LEU A 615 -18.31 -20.58 -6.37
N CYS A 616 -18.74 -21.83 -6.39
CA CYS A 616 -18.09 -22.95 -7.10
C CYS A 616 -19.16 -23.93 -7.59
N PRO A 617 -19.81 -23.66 -8.74
CA PRO A 617 -20.90 -24.49 -9.26
C PRO A 617 -20.47 -25.95 -9.51
N GLU A 618 -19.20 -26.18 -9.84
CA GLU A 618 -18.64 -27.48 -10.14
C GLU A 618 -18.79 -28.51 -8.99
N ILE A 619 -18.83 -28.02 -7.75
CA ILE A 619 -19.02 -28.81 -6.53
C ILE A 619 -20.38 -28.56 -5.86
N GLY A 620 -21.31 -27.91 -6.56
CA GLY A 620 -22.63 -27.57 -6.02
C GLY A 620 -22.64 -26.40 -5.04
N LYS A 621 -21.57 -25.61 -4.93
CA LYS A 621 -21.46 -24.41 -4.10
C LYS A 621 -21.97 -23.21 -4.88
N THR A 622 -23.31 -23.10 -5.02
CA THR A 622 -23.94 -22.16 -5.96
C THR A 622 -24.64 -20.99 -5.30
N HIS A 623 -25.32 -21.20 -4.16
CA HIS A 623 -26.10 -20.16 -3.47
C HIS A 623 -26.32 -20.54 -2.01
N ARG A 624 -26.86 -19.63 -1.23
CA ARG A 624 -27.42 -19.85 0.09
C ARG A 624 -28.43 -21.00 0.00
N SER A 625 -28.04 -22.22 0.39
CA SER A 625 -29.01 -23.30 0.44
C SER A 625 -29.82 -23.17 1.73
N GLU A 626 -31.01 -22.61 1.64
CA GLU A 626 -32.04 -22.85 2.67
C GLU A 626 -32.30 -24.36 2.83
N GLU A 627 -32.03 -25.14 1.79
CA GLU A 627 -32.14 -26.60 1.78
C GLU A 627 -31.11 -27.33 2.65
N ARG A 628 -29.91 -26.78 2.91
CA ARG A 628 -28.97 -27.39 3.86
C ARG A 628 -29.39 -27.27 5.32
N ARG A 629 -30.36 -26.42 5.65
CA ARG A 629 -30.96 -26.35 7.00
C ARG A 629 -31.98 -27.46 7.29
N VAL A 630 -32.54 -28.13 6.28
CA VAL A 630 -33.58 -29.13 6.43
C VAL A 630 -33.05 -30.56 6.58
N GLY A 631 -31.76 -30.80 6.44
CA GLY A 631 -31.13 -32.13 6.44
C GLY A 631 -30.49 -32.56 7.75
N LYS A 632 -30.80 -31.96 8.90
CA LYS A 632 -30.40 -32.47 10.22
C LYS A 632 -31.54 -32.25 11.23
N GLU A 633 -32.50 -33.17 11.18
CA GLU A 633 -33.17 -33.68 12.35
C GLU A 633 -32.35 -34.79 12.97
#